data_86dcb6b812dec2a14edee6113e5a7188
#
_entry.id   86dcb6b812dec2a14edee6113e5a7188
#
_cell.length_a   1.000
_cell.length_b   1.000
_cell.length_c   1.000
_cell.angle_alpha   90.00
_cell.angle_beta   90.00
_cell.angle_gamma   90.00
#
_symmetry.space_group_name_H-M   'P 1'
#
loop_
_entity.id
_entity.type
_entity.pdbx_description
1 polymer ?
#
loop_
_entity_poly.entity_id
_entity_poly.type
_entity_poly.pdbx_seq_one_letter_code
_entity_poly.pdbx_strand_id
1 'polypeptide(L)'
;MYLSLLYDISQLLDRSADLRDALEPLLDLLAEETKLERSMLALLNRQSGEIVIQAAHGLSTRQINKGRYKADEGIVGQVVKSGEPIIVPKISADNRFLDRTGARSKLKKQKLSFLCVPIKVGNEVVGTLSADRAIAKK
;
A
#
# COMPACT_ATOMS: atom_id res chain seq x y z
N MET A 1 16.21 0.99 16.77
CA MET A 1 15.29 1.63 15.83
C MET A 1 14.11 0.73 15.44
N TYR A 2 14.38 -0.42 14.83
CA TYR A 2 13.30 -1.34 14.44
C TYR A 2 12.62 -2.02 15.64
N LEU A 3 13.32 -2.20 16.75
CA LEU A 3 12.73 -2.78 17.96
C LEU A 3 11.67 -1.86 18.57
N SER A 4 11.90 -0.55 18.59
CA SER A 4 10.89 0.40 19.08
C SER A 4 9.69 0.47 18.16
N LEU A 5 9.90 0.36 16.85
CA LEU A 5 8.81 0.30 15.87
C LEU A 5 7.93 -0.92 16.09
N LEU A 6 8.54 -2.08 16.29
CA LEU A 6 7.81 -3.33 16.58
C LEU A 6 7.01 -3.24 17.86
N TYR A 7 7.59 -2.64 18.90
CA TYR A 7 6.89 -2.44 20.17
C TYR A 7 5.67 -1.54 19.99
N ASP A 8 5.84 -0.43 19.26
CA ASP A 8 4.74 0.53 19.02
C ASP A 8 3.61 -0.13 18.22
N ILE A 9 3.94 -0.94 17.22
CA ILE A 9 2.96 -1.70 16.44
C ILE A 9 2.20 -2.65 17.36
N SER A 10 2.88 -3.37 18.24
CA SER A 10 2.26 -4.29 19.18
C SER A 10 1.27 -3.57 20.10
N GLN A 11 1.64 -2.37 20.58
CA GLN A 11 0.75 -1.58 21.43
C GLN A 11 -0.51 -1.12 20.69
N LEU A 12 -0.37 -0.72 19.42
CA LEU A 12 -1.52 -0.33 18.61
C LEU A 12 -2.48 -1.48 18.38
N LEU A 13 -1.97 -2.66 18.10
CA LEU A 13 -2.80 -3.85 17.89
C LEU A 13 -3.55 -4.27 19.15
N ASP A 14 -2.89 -4.17 20.32
CA ASP A 14 -3.51 -4.50 21.60
C ASP A 14 -4.65 -3.56 21.98
N ARG A 15 -4.55 -2.28 21.60
CA ARG A 15 -5.53 -1.25 21.97
C ARG A 15 -6.76 -1.24 21.08
N SER A 16 -6.66 -1.80 19.87
CA SER A 16 -7.69 -1.63 18.85
C SER A 16 -8.65 -2.79 18.88
N ALA A 17 -9.94 -2.48 19.08
CA ALA A 17 -11.01 -3.48 18.98
C ALA A 17 -11.37 -3.80 17.53
N ASP A 18 -11.10 -2.87 16.62
CA ASP A 18 -11.34 -3.00 15.19
C ASP A 18 -10.00 -2.94 14.46
N LEU A 19 -9.78 -3.92 13.58
CA LEU A 19 -8.57 -4.01 12.79
C LEU A 19 -8.32 -2.74 11.96
N ARG A 20 -9.38 -2.15 11.39
CA ARG A 20 -9.25 -0.91 10.61
C ARG A 20 -8.69 0.23 11.46
N ASP A 21 -9.16 0.35 12.69
CA ASP A 21 -8.70 1.39 13.61
C ASP A 21 -7.22 1.23 13.97
N ALA A 22 -6.72 0.00 13.94
CA ALA A 22 -5.30 -0.29 14.16
C ALA A 22 -4.45 -0.01 12.92
N LEU A 23 -5.01 -0.22 11.73
CA LEU A 23 -4.24 -0.16 10.48
C LEU A 23 -3.81 1.26 10.12
N GLU A 24 -4.68 2.26 10.30
CA GLU A 24 -4.34 3.64 9.95
C GLU A 24 -3.17 4.18 10.78
N PRO A 25 -3.20 4.07 12.13
CA PRO A 25 -2.05 4.49 12.93
C PRO A 25 -0.78 3.71 12.61
N LEU A 26 -0.91 2.44 12.25
CA LEU A 26 0.23 1.62 11.84
C LEU A 26 0.89 2.18 10.58
N LEU A 27 0.10 2.54 9.57
CA LEU A 27 0.61 3.12 8.34
C LEU A 27 1.25 4.49 8.58
N ASP A 28 0.65 5.30 9.47
CA ASP A 28 1.22 6.59 9.84
C ASP A 28 2.59 6.43 10.51
N LEU A 29 2.71 5.44 11.39
CA LEU A 29 3.95 5.14 12.07
C LEU A 29 5.03 4.67 11.09
N LEU A 30 4.66 3.80 10.15
CA LEU A 30 5.58 3.37 9.11
C LEU A 30 6.06 4.54 8.24
N ALA A 31 5.17 5.47 7.91
CA ALA A 31 5.51 6.65 7.13
C ALA A 31 6.54 7.53 7.85
N GLU A 32 6.37 7.73 9.16
CA GLU A 32 7.33 8.51 9.95
C GLU A 32 8.71 7.87 9.98
N GLU A 33 8.78 6.55 10.17
CA GLU A 33 10.05 5.84 10.32
C GLU A 33 10.78 5.62 8.99
N THR A 34 10.05 5.54 7.88
CA THR A 34 10.62 5.18 6.57
C THR A 34 10.54 6.31 5.54
N LYS A 35 9.95 7.43 5.90
CA LYS A 35 9.78 8.61 5.04
C LYS A 35 8.98 8.31 3.76
N LEU A 36 8.04 7.39 3.86
CA LEU A 36 7.09 7.13 2.78
C LEU A 36 6.10 8.28 2.68
N GLU A 37 5.77 8.68 1.45
CA GLU A 37 4.79 9.76 1.25
C GLU A 37 3.37 9.24 1.30
N ARG A 38 3.13 8.14 0.62
CA ARG A 38 1.82 7.49 0.60
C ARG A 38 2.01 6.00 0.79
N SER A 39 1.10 5.41 1.54
CA SER A 39 1.04 3.96 1.71
C SER A 39 -0.40 3.51 1.77
N MET A 40 -0.66 2.28 1.37
CA MET A 40 -2.00 1.75 1.41
C MET A 40 -1.97 0.25 1.65
N LEU A 41 -2.96 -0.19 2.41
CA LEU A 41 -3.20 -1.61 2.65
C LEU A 41 -4.51 -1.97 1.96
N ALA A 42 -4.45 -2.92 1.04
CA ALA A 42 -5.60 -3.37 0.29
C ALA A 42 -5.84 -4.85 0.56
N LEU A 43 -7.10 -5.24 0.66
CA LEU A 43 -7.48 -6.62 0.90
C LEU A 43 -8.26 -7.17 -0.28
N LEU A 44 -8.03 -8.46 -0.56
CA LEU A 44 -8.71 -9.19 -1.62
C LEU A 44 -10.04 -9.71 -1.09
N ASN A 45 -11.12 -9.35 -1.78
CA ASN A 45 -12.42 -9.99 -1.56
C ASN A 45 -12.51 -11.17 -2.51
N ARG A 46 -12.51 -12.38 -1.97
CA ARG A 46 -12.51 -13.60 -2.80
C ARG A 46 -13.81 -13.84 -3.54
N GLN A 47 -14.91 -13.34 -3.01
CA GLN A 47 -16.22 -13.50 -3.64
C GLN A 47 -16.34 -12.65 -4.89
N SER A 48 -15.91 -11.39 -4.81
CA SER A 48 -16.01 -10.45 -5.93
C SER A 48 -14.77 -10.44 -6.82
N GLY A 49 -13.62 -10.90 -6.30
CA GLY A 49 -12.33 -10.78 -6.99
C GLY A 49 -11.74 -9.39 -6.96
N GLU A 50 -12.35 -8.48 -6.21
CA GLU A 50 -11.84 -7.12 -6.10
C GLU A 50 -10.83 -6.98 -4.97
N ILE A 51 -9.84 -6.13 -5.21
CA ILE A 51 -8.86 -5.71 -4.21
C ILE A 51 -9.21 -4.28 -3.85
N VAL A 52 -9.52 -4.05 -2.58
CA VAL A 52 -10.05 -2.76 -2.09
C VAL A 52 -9.18 -2.22 -0.98
N ILE A 53 -8.85 -0.93 -1.06
CA ILE A 53 -8.06 -0.27 -0.02
C ILE A 53 -8.86 -0.23 1.28
N GLN A 54 -8.26 -0.74 2.36
CA GLN A 54 -8.86 -0.75 3.69
C GLN A 54 -8.33 0.37 4.57
N ALA A 55 -7.06 0.72 4.41
CA ALA A 55 -6.43 1.77 5.17
C ALA A 55 -5.32 2.41 4.34
N ALA A 56 -5.03 3.67 4.60
CA ALA A 56 -3.99 4.39 3.85
C ALA A 56 -3.43 5.55 4.67
N HIS A 57 -2.22 5.94 4.30
CA HIS A 57 -1.58 7.17 4.76
C HIS A 57 -1.31 8.02 3.52
N GLY A 58 -1.55 9.33 3.61
CA GLY A 58 -1.30 10.24 2.51
C GLY A 58 -2.35 10.24 1.41
N LEU A 59 -3.50 9.60 1.64
CA LEU A 59 -4.64 9.58 0.72
C LEU A 59 -5.87 10.13 1.42
N SER A 60 -6.68 10.89 0.69
CA SER A 60 -7.98 11.34 1.17
C SER A 60 -8.99 10.19 1.14
N THR A 61 -10.09 10.33 1.87
CA THR A 61 -11.18 9.34 1.84
C THR A 61 -11.70 9.12 0.41
N ARG A 62 -11.83 10.19 -0.37
CA ARG A 62 -12.27 10.10 -1.76
C ARG A 62 -11.28 9.27 -2.60
N GLN A 63 -9.99 9.50 -2.41
CA GLN A 63 -8.94 8.75 -3.12
C GLN A 63 -8.95 7.27 -2.72
N ILE A 64 -9.11 6.98 -1.44
CA ILE A 64 -9.21 5.60 -0.94
C ILE A 64 -10.39 4.88 -1.60
N ASN A 65 -11.55 5.53 -1.69
CA ASN A 65 -12.75 4.93 -2.27
C ASN A 65 -12.60 4.62 -3.76
N LYS A 66 -11.73 5.33 -4.47
CA LYS A 66 -11.43 5.06 -5.88
C LYS A 66 -10.45 3.92 -6.08
N GLY A 67 -9.73 3.52 -5.04
CA GLY A 67 -8.66 2.52 -5.12
C GLY A 67 -9.21 1.09 -5.15
N ARG A 68 -9.73 0.67 -6.29
CA ARG A 68 -10.25 -0.68 -6.49
C ARG A 68 -9.54 -1.31 -7.69
N TYR A 69 -9.12 -2.56 -7.51
CA TYR A 69 -8.38 -3.31 -8.52
C TYR A 69 -8.96 -4.71 -8.62
N LYS A 70 -8.83 -5.31 -9.78
CA LYS A 70 -9.08 -6.74 -9.97
C LYS A 70 -7.75 -7.48 -9.93
N ALA A 71 -7.76 -8.76 -9.60
CA ALA A 71 -6.58 -9.59 -9.72
C ALA A 71 -6.06 -9.49 -11.16
N ASP A 72 -4.74 -9.39 -11.32
CA ASP A 72 -4.08 -9.22 -12.62
C ASP A 72 -4.14 -7.80 -13.18
N GLU A 73 -4.83 -6.87 -12.53
CA GLU A 73 -4.98 -5.49 -13.01
C GLU A 73 -3.98 -4.58 -12.31
N GLY A 74 -3.12 -3.94 -13.09
CA GLY A 74 -2.07 -3.06 -12.58
C GLY A 74 -1.02 -3.79 -11.77
N ILE A 75 -0.20 -3.03 -11.05
CA ILE A 75 0.85 -3.60 -10.18
C ILE A 75 0.22 -4.34 -9.01
N VAL A 76 -0.78 -3.75 -8.36
CA VAL A 76 -1.46 -4.36 -7.23
C VAL A 76 -2.05 -5.72 -7.61
N GLY A 77 -2.78 -5.78 -8.72
CA GLY A 77 -3.38 -7.03 -9.20
C GLY A 77 -2.34 -8.08 -9.56
N GLN A 78 -1.22 -7.67 -10.14
CA GLN A 78 -0.14 -8.60 -10.48
C GLN A 78 0.54 -9.18 -9.24
N VAL A 79 0.72 -8.37 -8.20
CA VAL A 79 1.27 -8.84 -6.92
C VAL A 79 0.34 -9.88 -6.28
N VAL A 80 -0.97 -9.62 -6.31
CA VAL A 80 -1.95 -10.59 -5.79
C VAL A 80 -1.87 -11.90 -6.55
N LYS A 81 -1.78 -11.83 -7.88
CA LYS A 81 -1.75 -13.02 -8.72
C LYS A 81 -0.45 -13.81 -8.57
N SER A 82 0.69 -13.13 -8.56
CA SER A 82 2.00 -13.80 -8.52
C SER A 82 2.45 -14.20 -7.13
N GLY A 83 1.98 -13.48 -6.11
CA GLY A 83 2.46 -13.65 -4.75
C GLY A 83 3.89 -13.12 -4.54
N GLU A 84 4.40 -12.32 -5.47
CA GLU A 84 5.74 -11.78 -5.43
C GLU A 84 5.71 -10.26 -5.35
N PRO A 85 6.66 -9.64 -4.62
CA PRO A 85 6.73 -8.18 -4.57
C PRO A 85 7.16 -7.60 -5.92
N ILE A 86 6.69 -6.37 -6.18
CA ILE A 86 7.10 -5.60 -7.35
C ILE A 86 7.65 -4.26 -6.85
N ILE A 87 8.87 -3.94 -7.30
CA ILE A 87 9.51 -2.67 -7.04
C ILE A 87 9.57 -1.89 -8.34
N VAL A 88 9.05 -0.67 -8.33
CA VAL A 88 9.07 0.23 -9.48
C VAL A 88 9.94 1.42 -9.15
N PRO A 89 11.19 1.45 -9.63
CA PRO A 89 12.10 2.56 -9.30
C PRO A 89 11.59 3.91 -9.79
N LYS A 90 10.78 3.93 -10.85
CA LYS A 90 10.27 5.16 -11.45
C LYS A 90 8.92 4.87 -12.09
N ILE A 91 7.85 5.35 -11.46
CA ILE A 91 6.49 4.99 -11.89
C ILE A 91 6.15 5.53 -13.28
N SER A 92 6.76 6.64 -13.73
CA SER A 92 6.51 7.19 -15.06
C SER A 92 7.01 6.29 -16.18
N ALA A 93 7.93 5.37 -15.89
CA ALA A 93 8.50 4.45 -16.86
C ALA A 93 7.80 3.07 -16.89
N ASP A 94 6.81 2.86 -16.02
CA ASP A 94 6.14 1.57 -15.91
C ASP A 94 4.67 1.68 -16.30
N ASN A 95 4.30 1.03 -17.42
CA ASN A 95 2.93 1.09 -17.94
C ASN A 95 1.95 0.20 -17.15
N ARG A 96 2.45 -0.65 -16.23
CA ARG A 96 1.59 -1.46 -15.36
C ARG A 96 0.99 -0.64 -14.23
N PHE A 97 1.55 0.54 -13.96
CA PHE A 97 1.11 1.38 -12.85
C PHE A 97 -0.21 2.06 -13.20
N LEU A 98 -1.25 1.73 -12.43
CA LEU A 98 -2.57 2.36 -12.53
C LEU A 98 -2.75 3.30 -11.35
N ASP A 99 -3.01 4.57 -11.62
CA ASP A 99 -3.23 5.57 -10.59
C ASP A 99 -4.72 5.63 -10.24
N ARG A 100 -5.27 4.54 -9.72
CA ARG A 100 -6.71 4.38 -9.45
C ARG A 100 -7.23 5.40 -8.44
N THR A 101 -6.41 5.74 -7.45
CA THR A 101 -6.79 6.74 -6.45
C THR A 101 -6.79 8.15 -7.01
N GLY A 102 -6.05 8.39 -8.06
CA GLY A 102 -5.81 9.73 -8.61
C GLY A 102 -4.84 10.56 -7.78
N ALA A 103 -4.27 9.99 -6.71
CA ALA A 103 -3.41 10.72 -5.78
C ALA A 103 -2.16 11.28 -6.45
N ARG A 104 -1.68 10.62 -7.50
CA ARG A 104 -0.42 10.93 -8.16
C ARG A 104 -0.60 11.64 -9.50
N SER A 105 -1.84 11.91 -9.91
CA SER A 105 -2.13 12.49 -11.22
C SER A 105 -1.57 13.90 -11.39
N LYS A 106 -1.49 14.67 -10.31
CA LYS A 106 -0.96 16.03 -10.29
C LYS A 106 0.51 16.10 -9.87
N LEU A 107 1.13 14.95 -9.59
CA LEU A 107 2.51 14.89 -9.16
C LEU A 107 3.43 14.63 -10.35
N LYS A 108 4.70 15.01 -10.19
CA LYS A 108 5.72 14.65 -11.17
C LYS A 108 6.08 13.19 -10.98
N LYS A 109 5.37 12.31 -11.67
CA LYS A 109 5.50 10.85 -11.54
C LYS A 109 6.94 10.36 -11.69
N GLN A 110 7.73 11.02 -12.53
CA GLN A 110 9.13 10.67 -12.76
C GLN A 110 9.99 10.79 -11.50
N LYS A 111 9.48 11.45 -10.46
CA LYS A 111 10.19 11.60 -9.18
C LYS A 111 9.72 10.66 -8.09
N LEU A 112 8.86 9.71 -8.42
CA LEU A 112 8.31 8.76 -7.47
C LEU A 112 8.77 7.34 -7.78
N SER A 113 9.12 6.61 -6.73
CA SER A 113 9.29 5.17 -6.78
C SER A 113 8.13 4.51 -6.03
N PHE A 114 7.81 3.28 -6.39
CA PHE A 114 6.68 2.55 -5.86
C PHE A 114 7.09 1.12 -5.51
N LEU A 115 6.55 0.63 -4.40
CA LEU A 115 6.75 -0.74 -3.94
C LEU A 115 5.39 -1.34 -3.59
N CYS A 116 5.16 -2.56 -4.02
CA CYS A 116 3.98 -3.32 -3.62
C CYS A 116 4.41 -4.70 -3.20
N VAL A 117 4.01 -5.11 -1.99
CA VAL A 117 4.34 -6.43 -1.45
C VAL A 117 3.06 -7.19 -1.13
N PRO A 118 3.05 -8.52 -1.30
CA PRO A 118 1.88 -9.30 -0.93
C PRO A 118 1.78 -9.50 0.57
N ILE A 119 0.56 -9.54 1.06
CA ILE A 119 0.25 -9.98 2.43
C ILE A 119 -0.27 -11.39 2.31
N LYS A 120 0.39 -12.32 2.99
CA LYS A 120 0.05 -13.73 2.91
C LYS A 120 -0.36 -14.29 4.26
N VAL A 121 -1.32 -15.19 4.24
CA VAL A 121 -1.65 -16.05 5.36
C VAL A 121 -1.35 -17.48 4.90
N GLY A 122 -0.31 -18.07 5.46
CA GLY A 122 0.24 -19.29 4.89
C GLY A 122 0.79 -19.02 3.49
N ASN A 123 0.32 -19.76 2.50
CA ASN A 123 0.71 -19.58 1.11
C ASN A 123 -0.31 -18.78 0.30
N GLU A 124 -1.36 -18.28 0.95
CA GLU A 124 -2.42 -17.54 0.25
C GLU A 124 -2.22 -16.04 0.38
N VAL A 125 -2.29 -15.33 -0.75
CA VAL A 125 -2.28 -13.88 -0.76
C VAL A 125 -3.67 -13.39 -0.35
N VAL A 126 -3.72 -12.59 0.72
CA VAL A 126 -4.98 -12.00 1.21
C VAL A 126 -5.06 -10.51 0.92
N GLY A 127 -3.97 -9.90 0.51
CA GLY A 127 -3.94 -8.48 0.20
C GLY A 127 -2.56 -8.00 -0.19
N THR A 128 -2.40 -6.69 -0.20
CA THR A 128 -1.12 -6.03 -0.53
C THR A 128 -0.88 -4.85 0.39
N LEU A 129 0.40 -4.57 0.61
CA LEU A 129 0.85 -3.32 1.20
C LEU A 129 1.68 -2.60 0.13
N SER A 130 1.27 -1.39 -0.20
CA SER A 130 1.93 -0.58 -1.21
C SER A 130 2.38 0.75 -0.63
N ALA A 131 3.45 1.28 -1.17
CA ALA A 131 3.94 2.58 -0.75
C ALA A 131 4.71 3.26 -1.87
N ASP A 132 4.74 4.59 -1.82
CA ASP A 132 5.62 5.37 -2.68
C ASP A 132 6.44 6.37 -1.86
N ARG A 133 7.51 6.81 -2.45
CA ARG A 133 8.33 7.88 -1.90
C ARG A 133 9.06 8.60 -3.02
N ALA A 134 9.49 9.83 -2.73
CA ALA A 134 10.25 10.61 -3.69
C ALA A 134 11.60 9.95 -3.97
N ILE A 135 12.03 10.00 -5.23
CA ILE A 135 13.36 9.55 -5.62
C ILE A 135 14.36 10.56 -5.08
N ALA A 136 15.36 10.08 -4.34
CA ALA A 136 16.39 10.96 -3.78
C ALA A 136 17.16 11.64 -4.91
N LYS A 137 17.37 12.94 -4.77
CA LYS A 137 18.27 13.68 -5.66
C LYS A 137 19.70 13.37 -5.23
N LYS A 138 20.49 12.98 -6.17
CA LYS A 138 21.93 12.85 -5.96
C LYS A 138 22.63 14.16 -6.28
#